data_17bb156690301e7ef20607b34f0a8879
#
_entry.id   17bb156690301e7ef20607b34f0a8879
#
_cell.length_a   1.000
_cell.length_b   1.000
_cell.length_c   1.000
_cell.angle_alpha   90.00
_cell.angle_beta   90.00
_cell.angle_gamma   90.00
#
_symmetry.space_group_name_H-M   'P 1'
#
loop_
_entity.id
_entity.type
_entity.pdbx_description
1 polymer ?
#
loop_
_entity_poly.entity_id
_entity_poly.type
_entity_poly.pdbx_seq_one_letter_code
_entity_poly.pdbx_strand_id
1 'polypeptide(L)'
;NQVALIFRSEGRRQQLELTSSGRLRGFMAILVLGLEHMLFGFDHAMFLIALLLPAVLIRGADGAWQPVRRFKPAARDLAKLVAAYIVGCSLTLALAALGALRVPERAVEVAIAFTVGLAATNILVPLFRSRSWMVVLVCGGFHGLGFATLISDLGVVREAPGLSLLAFDLGIAIGVLLLATVLFPVLFLMRKMGFYRKLLLPAAALVMAVMSCVWMVERALGLDFLLTKRARSILGKVVP
;
A
#
# COMPACT_ATOMS: atom_id res chain seq x y z
N ASN A 1 -13.25 -34.07 -6.52
CA ASN A 1 -12.13 -33.48 -5.75
C ASN A 1 -11.48 -32.43 -6.65
N GLN A 2 -11.76 -31.16 -6.38
CA GLN A 2 -11.10 -30.03 -7.03
C GLN A 2 -9.95 -29.57 -6.13
N VAL A 3 -8.77 -29.45 -6.69
CA VAL A 3 -7.54 -29.08 -5.98
C VAL A 3 -7.06 -27.74 -6.52
N ALA A 4 -7.00 -26.73 -5.68
CA ALA A 4 -6.37 -25.45 -6.00
C ALA A 4 -4.89 -25.47 -5.58
N LEU A 5 -4.01 -25.03 -6.48
CA LEU A 5 -2.58 -24.93 -6.23
C LEU A 5 -2.23 -23.47 -5.90
N ILE A 6 -1.74 -23.23 -4.70
CA ILE A 6 -1.20 -21.91 -4.31
C ILE A 6 0.33 -22.01 -4.33
N PHE A 7 0.95 -21.12 -5.11
CA PHE A 7 2.41 -21.02 -5.18
C PHE A 7 2.88 -19.92 -4.22
N ARG A 8 3.72 -20.27 -3.26
CA ARG A 8 4.54 -19.31 -2.50
C ARG A 8 5.84 -19.05 -3.24
N SER A 9 6.42 -17.88 -3.12
CA SER A 9 7.66 -17.43 -3.78
C SER A 9 8.88 -18.34 -3.63
N GLU A 10 8.81 -19.38 -2.81
CA GLU A 10 9.86 -20.38 -2.56
C GLU A 10 9.56 -21.78 -3.11
N GLY A 11 8.71 -21.90 -4.14
CA GLY A 11 8.54 -23.18 -4.86
C GLY A 11 7.78 -24.28 -4.11
N ARG A 12 7.18 -24.01 -2.96
CA ARG A 12 6.31 -24.96 -2.26
C ARG A 12 4.91 -24.93 -2.82
N ARG A 13 4.53 -25.99 -3.54
CA ARG A 13 3.14 -26.24 -3.96
C ARG A 13 2.34 -26.71 -2.76
N GLN A 14 1.32 -25.94 -2.35
CA GLN A 14 0.33 -26.42 -1.41
C GLN A 14 -0.93 -26.84 -2.20
N GLN A 15 -1.36 -28.10 -2.01
CA GLN A 15 -2.64 -28.59 -2.54
C GLN A 15 -3.72 -28.30 -1.51
N LEU A 16 -4.73 -27.52 -1.90
CA LEU A 16 -5.92 -27.26 -1.08
C LEU A 16 -7.08 -28.10 -1.59
N GLU A 17 -7.57 -29.03 -0.78
CA GLU A 17 -8.83 -29.73 -1.05
C GLU A 17 -10.03 -28.82 -0.82
N LEU A 18 -10.91 -28.69 -1.83
CA LEU A 18 -12.09 -27.82 -1.80
C LEU A 18 -13.33 -28.49 -1.18
N THR A 19 -13.16 -29.12 -0.03
CA THR A 19 -14.28 -29.42 0.88
C THR A 19 -14.74 -28.11 1.56
N SER A 20 -15.89 -28.11 2.24
CA SER A 20 -16.39 -26.92 2.95
C SER A 20 -15.36 -26.35 3.94
N SER A 21 -14.56 -27.21 4.58
CA SER A 21 -13.38 -26.85 5.37
C SER A 21 -12.23 -26.32 4.49
N GLY A 22 -12.09 -26.75 3.24
CA GLY A 22 -11.11 -26.29 2.29
C GLY A 22 -11.40 -24.89 1.77
N ARG A 23 -12.67 -24.52 1.56
CA ARG A 23 -13.05 -23.16 1.15
C ARG A 23 -12.70 -22.09 2.19
N LEU A 24 -12.95 -22.39 3.47
CA LEU A 24 -12.59 -21.47 4.54
C LEU A 24 -11.07 -21.33 4.68
N ARG A 25 -10.31 -22.42 4.57
CA ARG A 25 -8.84 -22.38 4.59
C ARG A 25 -8.30 -21.60 3.41
N GLY A 26 -8.85 -21.80 2.20
CA GLY A 26 -8.50 -21.04 1.01
C GLY A 26 -8.77 -19.54 1.17
N PHE A 27 -9.95 -19.18 1.68
CA PHE A 27 -10.30 -17.80 1.98
C PHE A 27 -9.30 -17.16 2.95
N MET A 28 -9.00 -17.84 4.06
CA MET A 28 -8.03 -17.33 5.05
C MET A 28 -6.62 -17.20 4.49
N ALA A 29 -6.18 -18.14 3.66
CA ALA A 29 -4.86 -18.06 3.01
C ALA A 29 -4.75 -16.85 2.08
N ILE A 30 -5.79 -16.56 1.31
CA ILE A 30 -5.82 -15.41 0.40
C ILE A 30 -5.95 -14.09 1.19
N LEU A 31 -6.72 -14.08 2.26
CA LEU A 31 -6.82 -12.92 3.16
C LEU A 31 -5.45 -12.60 3.80
N VAL A 32 -4.75 -13.61 4.31
CA VAL A 32 -3.40 -13.44 4.86
C VAL A 32 -2.43 -12.95 3.79
N LEU A 33 -2.53 -13.46 2.55
CA LEU A 33 -1.72 -12.99 1.43
C LEU A 33 -1.94 -11.49 1.15
N GLY A 34 -3.19 -11.01 1.15
CA GLY A 34 -3.51 -9.58 1.00
C GLY A 34 -2.95 -8.74 2.14
N LEU A 35 -3.07 -9.23 3.38
CA LEU A 35 -2.50 -8.60 4.57
C LEU A 35 -0.97 -8.51 4.48
N GLU A 36 -0.29 -9.63 4.19
CA GLU A 36 1.16 -9.68 4.02
C GLU A 36 1.62 -8.75 2.88
N HIS A 37 0.92 -8.76 1.76
CA HIS A 37 1.26 -7.89 0.64
C HIS A 37 1.16 -6.41 1.00
N MET A 38 0.14 -6.02 1.77
CA MET A 38 0.01 -4.62 2.24
C MET A 38 1.11 -4.23 3.24
N LEU A 39 1.47 -5.12 4.17
CA LEU A 39 2.44 -4.82 5.22
C LEU A 39 3.89 -4.87 4.73
N PHE A 40 4.20 -5.80 3.83
CA PHE A 40 5.56 -6.07 3.34
C PHE A 40 5.79 -5.61 1.89
N GLY A 41 4.75 -5.24 1.16
CA GLY A 41 4.86 -4.55 -0.12
C GLY A 41 5.44 -3.14 0.07
N PHE A 42 6.72 -2.95 -0.26
CA PHE A 42 7.48 -1.74 0.04
C PHE A 42 6.79 -0.46 -0.44
N ASP A 43 6.33 -0.44 -1.68
CA ASP A 43 5.68 0.70 -2.32
C ASP A 43 4.35 1.06 -1.63
N HIS A 44 3.55 0.05 -1.28
CA HIS A 44 2.26 0.23 -0.60
C HIS A 44 2.46 0.74 0.84
N ALA A 45 3.37 0.10 1.58
CA ALA A 45 3.73 0.52 2.93
C ALA A 45 4.32 1.94 2.95
N MET A 46 5.22 2.27 2.01
CA MET A 46 5.82 3.61 1.89
C MET A 46 4.80 4.68 1.54
N PHE A 47 3.86 4.40 0.61
CA PHE A 47 2.77 5.32 0.32
C PHE A 47 1.94 5.61 1.57
N LEU A 48 1.56 4.57 2.31
CA LEU A 48 0.76 4.73 3.52
C LEU A 48 1.54 5.48 4.62
N ILE A 49 2.85 5.20 4.78
CA ILE A 49 3.72 5.95 5.70
C ILE A 49 3.80 7.42 5.27
N ALA A 50 3.96 7.72 3.97
CA ALA A 50 3.98 9.09 3.48
C ALA A 50 2.66 9.82 3.75
N LEU A 51 1.53 9.10 3.80
CA LEU A 51 0.23 9.65 4.16
C LEU A 51 0.10 9.86 5.68
N LEU A 52 0.61 8.93 6.48
CA LEU A 52 0.51 8.94 7.95
C LEU A 52 1.42 9.96 8.60
N LEU A 53 2.65 10.12 8.12
CA LEU A 53 3.62 11.04 8.72
C LEU A 53 3.07 12.47 8.89
N PRO A 54 2.50 13.14 7.88
CA PRO A 54 1.97 14.49 8.05
C PRO A 54 0.58 14.52 8.72
N ALA A 55 -0.08 13.38 8.95
CA ALA A 55 -1.47 13.34 9.47
C ALA A 55 -1.63 13.94 10.87
N VAL A 56 -0.55 13.99 11.65
CA VAL A 56 -0.50 14.58 13.02
C VAL A 56 -0.01 16.03 13.04
N LEU A 57 0.16 16.62 11.85
CA LEU A 57 0.69 17.97 11.66
C LEU A 57 -0.23 18.79 10.76
N ILE A 58 -0.13 20.10 10.85
CA ILE A 58 -0.75 21.09 9.95
C ILE A 58 0.31 22.06 9.47
N ARG A 59 0.17 22.59 8.26
CA ARG A 59 1.04 23.68 7.82
C ARG A 59 0.53 25.01 8.35
N GLY A 60 1.41 25.75 9.01
CA GLY A 60 1.18 27.12 9.43
C GLY A 60 1.17 28.09 8.24
N ALA A 61 0.80 29.33 8.48
CA ALA A 61 0.83 30.40 7.46
C ALA A 61 2.27 30.72 7.00
N ASP A 62 3.26 30.44 7.84
CA ASP A 62 4.70 30.51 7.59
C ASP A 62 5.27 29.30 6.79
N GLY A 63 4.42 28.36 6.42
CA GLY A 63 4.81 27.11 5.74
C GLY A 63 5.41 26.06 6.68
N ALA A 64 5.64 26.37 7.98
CA ALA A 64 6.21 25.45 8.93
C ALA A 64 5.19 24.39 9.39
N TRP A 65 5.69 23.18 9.68
CA TRP A 65 4.86 22.11 10.23
C TRP A 65 4.58 22.36 11.73
N GLN A 66 3.31 22.46 12.09
CA GLN A 66 2.81 22.66 13.44
C GLN A 66 2.04 21.44 13.92
N PRO A 67 2.11 21.07 15.22
CA PRO A 67 1.41 19.91 15.74
C PRO A 67 -0.11 20.17 15.81
N VAL A 68 -0.91 19.17 15.41
CA VAL A 68 -2.36 19.21 15.65
C VAL A 68 -2.66 19.26 17.15
N ARG A 69 -3.70 19.99 17.52
CA ARG A 69 -4.04 20.19 18.94
C ARG A 69 -4.77 19.00 19.54
N ARG A 70 -5.71 18.39 18.81
CA ARG A 70 -6.64 17.38 19.33
C ARG A 70 -6.53 16.08 18.55
N PHE A 71 -6.56 14.94 19.27
CA PHE A 71 -6.48 13.60 18.68
C PHE A 71 -7.69 13.28 17.79
N LYS A 72 -8.92 13.42 18.32
CA LYS A 72 -10.15 13.02 17.63
C LYS A 72 -10.34 13.67 16.24
N PRO A 73 -10.18 15.00 16.05
CA PRO A 73 -10.26 15.58 14.72
C PRO A 73 -9.19 15.05 13.76
N ALA A 74 -7.94 14.92 14.22
CA ALA A 74 -6.85 14.39 13.39
C ALA A 74 -7.08 12.93 12.99
N ALA A 75 -7.56 12.09 13.92
CA ALA A 75 -7.92 10.70 13.64
C ALA A 75 -9.07 10.60 12.63
N ARG A 76 -10.10 11.46 12.76
CA ARG A 76 -11.21 11.50 11.79
C ARG A 76 -10.76 11.92 10.40
N ASP A 77 -9.87 12.90 10.31
CA ASP A 77 -9.34 13.34 9.02
C ASP A 77 -8.45 12.25 8.39
N LEU A 78 -7.63 11.57 9.20
CA LEU A 78 -6.89 10.40 8.74
C LEU A 78 -7.82 9.28 8.28
N ALA A 79 -8.86 8.96 9.05
CA ALA A 79 -9.83 7.91 8.68
C ALA A 79 -10.48 8.17 7.32
N LYS A 80 -10.75 9.43 6.96
CA LYS A 80 -11.24 9.79 5.62
C LYS A 80 -10.22 9.49 4.53
N LEU A 81 -8.93 9.75 4.76
CA LEU A 81 -7.88 9.48 3.79
C LEU A 81 -7.67 7.96 3.64
N VAL A 82 -7.65 7.24 4.75
CA VAL A 82 -7.55 5.76 4.76
C VAL A 82 -8.75 5.13 4.04
N ALA A 83 -9.97 5.60 4.32
CA ALA A 83 -11.16 5.13 3.63
C ALA A 83 -11.10 5.43 2.12
N ALA A 84 -10.66 6.62 1.73
CA ALA A 84 -10.48 6.97 0.32
C ALA A 84 -9.45 6.07 -0.38
N TYR A 85 -8.34 5.76 0.29
CA TYR A 85 -7.34 4.84 -0.22
C TYR A 85 -7.91 3.43 -0.43
N ILE A 86 -8.56 2.86 0.60
CA ILE A 86 -9.18 1.53 0.52
C ILE A 86 -10.23 1.50 -0.60
N VAL A 87 -11.13 2.48 -0.67
CA VAL A 87 -12.16 2.55 -1.72
C VAL A 87 -11.53 2.63 -3.11
N GLY A 88 -10.46 3.42 -3.27
CA GLY A 88 -9.73 3.50 -4.53
C GLY A 88 -9.13 2.15 -4.94
N CYS A 89 -8.48 1.45 -4.01
CA CYS A 89 -7.92 0.11 -4.24
C CYS A 89 -9.01 -0.90 -4.61
N SER A 90 -10.06 -1.01 -3.79
CA SER A 90 -11.15 -1.98 -3.99
C SER A 90 -11.87 -1.78 -5.32
N LEU A 91 -12.14 -0.50 -5.68
CA LEU A 91 -12.84 -0.18 -6.93
C LEU A 91 -12.04 -0.64 -8.15
N THR A 92 -10.76 -0.28 -8.23
CA THR A 92 -9.93 -0.62 -9.40
C THR A 92 -9.56 -2.10 -9.43
N LEU A 93 -9.35 -2.71 -8.27
CA LEU A 93 -9.17 -4.16 -8.15
C LEU A 93 -10.38 -4.91 -8.70
N ALA A 94 -11.60 -4.50 -8.32
CA ALA A 94 -12.84 -5.10 -8.81
C ALA A 94 -13.02 -4.88 -10.32
N LEU A 95 -12.78 -3.66 -10.83
CA LEU A 95 -12.91 -3.35 -12.27
C LEU A 95 -11.89 -4.13 -13.11
N ALA A 96 -10.67 -4.29 -12.63
CA ALA A 96 -9.64 -5.08 -13.31
C ALA A 96 -9.99 -6.58 -13.31
N ALA A 97 -10.49 -7.11 -12.18
CA ALA A 97 -10.92 -8.50 -12.08
C ALA A 97 -12.13 -8.82 -12.99
N LEU A 98 -13.01 -7.85 -13.21
CA LEU A 98 -14.12 -7.95 -14.17
C LEU A 98 -13.67 -7.78 -15.64
N GLY A 99 -12.38 -7.52 -15.88
CA GLY A 99 -11.84 -7.28 -17.22
C GLY A 99 -12.20 -5.91 -17.82
N ALA A 100 -12.85 -5.03 -17.05
CA ALA A 100 -13.23 -3.68 -17.47
C ALA A 100 -12.02 -2.73 -17.58
N LEU A 101 -10.94 -3.00 -16.83
CA LEU A 101 -9.68 -2.27 -16.89
C LEU A 101 -8.54 -3.23 -17.25
N ARG A 102 -7.84 -2.90 -18.34
CA ARG A 102 -6.64 -3.63 -18.78
C ARG A 102 -5.53 -2.61 -18.99
N VAL A 103 -4.60 -2.56 -18.08
CA VAL A 103 -3.45 -1.64 -18.12
C VAL A 103 -2.18 -2.49 -18.14
N PRO A 104 -1.19 -2.16 -18.99
CA PRO A 104 0.08 -2.87 -18.99
C PRO A 104 0.73 -2.82 -17.62
N GLU A 105 1.22 -3.97 -17.12
CA GLU A 105 1.82 -4.14 -15.78
C GLU A 105 2.89 -3.08 -15.51
N ARG A 106 3.81 -2.89 -16.47
CA ARG A 106 4.86 -1.86 -16.37
C ARG A 106 4.31 -0.45 -16.12
N ALA A 107 3.22 -0.07 -16.78
CA ALA A 107 2.60 1.24 -16.59
C ALA A 107 2.00 1.38 -15.19
N VAL A 108 1.38 0.31 -14.69
CA VAL A 108 0.83 0.26 -13.32
C VAL A 108 1.95 0.41 -12.30
N GLU A 109 3.05 -0.32 -12.45
CA GLU A 109 4.20 -0.25 -11.53
C GLU A 109 4.84 1.14 -11.49
N VAL A 110 5.01 1.78 -12.66
CA VAL A 110 5.51 3.16 -12.76
C VAL A 110 4.56 4.13 -12.07
N ALA A 111 3.24 3.97 -12.29
CA ALA A 111 2.23 4.81 -11.67
C ALA A 111 2.22 4.66 -10.13
N ILE A 112 2.36 3.43 -9.62
CA ILE A 112 2.49 3.18 -8.17
C ILE A 112 3.72 3.93 -7.61
N ALA A 113 4.88 3.76 -8.22
CA ALA A 113 6.08 4.47 -7.80
C ALA A 113 5.89 5.99 -7.85
N PHE A 114 5.26 6.51 -8.91
CA PHE A 114 4.94 7.94 -9.04
C PHE A 114 4.05 8.43 -7.89
N THR A 115 3.04 7.68 -7.47
CA THR A 115 2.16 8.09 -6.35
C THR A 115 2.90 8.19 -5.03
N VAL A 116 3.88 7.31 -4.77
CA VAL A 116 4.76 7.40 -3.59
C VAL A 116 5.58 8.69 -3.64
N GLY A 117 6.20 8.99 -4.79
CA GLY A 117 6.96 10.22 -5.00
C GLY A 117 6.11 11.48 -4.85
N LEU A 118 4.89 11.44 -5.36
CA LEU A 118 3.93 12.54 -5.25
C LEU A 118 3.56 12.81 -3.78
N ALA A 119 3.27 11.76 -3.01
CA ALA A 119 2.95 11.86 -1.58
C ALA A 119 4.17 12.39 -0.79
N ALA A 120 5.36 11.87 -1.05
CA ALA A 120 6.59 12.30 -0.42
C ALA A 120 6.94 13.77 -0.75
N THR A 121 6.85 14.15 -2.02
CA THR A 121 7.08 15.53 -2.46
C THR A 121 6.09 16.50 -1.84
N ASN A 122 4.82 16.10 -1.67
CA ASN A 122 3.82 16.94 -1.03
C ASN A 122 4.12 17.22 0.46
N ILE A 123 4.92 16.37 1.12
CA ILE A 123 5.44 16.65 2.48
C ILE A 123 6.48 17.77 2.43
N LEU A 124 7.35 17.78 1.42
CA LEU A 124 8.42 18.78 1.27
C LEU A 124 7.90 20.09 0.72
N VAL A 125 7.15 20.02 -0.37
CA VAL A 125 6.56 21.15 -1.07
C VAL A 125 5.05 20.94 -1.14
N PRO A 126 4.22 21.90 -0.67
CA PRO A 126 2.76 21.73 -0.66
C PRO A 126 2.19 21.81 -2.08
N LEU A 127 2.15 20.67 -2.78
CA LEU A 127 1.55 20.55 -4.11
C LEU A 127 0.03 20.56 -4.05
N PHE A 128 -0.53 19.94 -3.00
CA PHE A 128 -1.95 19.84 -2.77
C PHE A 128 -2.29 20.29 -1.36
N ARG A 129 -3.54 20.63 -1.09
CA ARG A 129 -4.04 20.70 0.27
C ARG A 129 -3.76 19.34 0.93
N SER A 130 -3.03 19.33 2.04
CA SER A 130 -2.47 18.14 2.71
C SER A 130 -3.50 17.06 3.13
N ARG A 131 -4.78 17.22 2.82
CA ARG A 131 -5.87 16.31 3.16
C ARG A 131 -6.87 16.17 2.00
N SER A 132 -6.38 16.20 0.76
CA SER A 132 -7.24 15.98 -0.39
C SER A 132 -7.55 14.49 -0.55
N TRP A 133 -8.71 14.06 -0.04
CA TRP A 133 -9.17 12.68 -0.14
C TRP A 133 -9.32 12.20 -1.60
N MET A 134 -9.62 13.11 -2.54
CA MET A 134 -9.71 12.76 -3.97
C MET A 134 -8.37 12.31 -4.54
N VAL A 135 -7.28 13.01 -4.19
CA VAL A 135 -5.93 12.62 -4.64
C VAL A 135 -5.58 11.24 -4.07
N VAL A 136 -5.89 11.00 -2.79
CA VAL A 136 -5.63 9.71 -2.14
C VAL A 136 -6.48 8.59 -2.76
N LEU A 137 -7.74 8.86 -3.12
CA LEU A 137 -8.61 7.93 -3.83
C LEU A 137 -8.00 7.51 -5.18
N VAL A 138 -7.54 8.48 -5.97
CA VAL A 138 -6.90 8.21 -7.27
C VAL A 138 -5.60 7.44 -7.10
N CYS A 139 -4.76 7.83 -6.12
CA CYS A 139 -3.55 7.08 -5.81
C CYS A 139 -3.87 5.64 -5.40
N GLY A 140 -4.86 5.44 -4.52
CA GLY A 140 -5.36 4.10 -4.16
C GLY A 140 -5.80 3.30 -5.39
N GLY A 141 -6.43 3.95 -6.37
CA GLY A 141 -6.81 3.33 -7.62
C GLY A 141 -5.62 2.73 -8.39
N PHE A 142 -4.48 3.42 -8.47
CA PHE A 142 -3.27 2.86 -9.08
C PHE A 142 -2.73 1.65 -8.28
N HIS A 143 -2.76 1.72 -6.95
CA HIS A 143 -2.35 0.59 -6.11
C HIS A 143 -3.27 -0.63 -6.28
N GLY A 144 -4.59 -0.42 -6.41
CA GLY A 144 -5.54 -1.50 -6.66
C GLY A 144 -5.32 -2.22 -8.00
N LEU A 145 -4.88 -1.51 -9.04
CA LEU A 145 -4.47 -2.13 -10.31
C LEU A 145 -3.24 -3.04 -10.11
N GLY A 146 -2.26 -2.65 -9.29
CA GLY A 146 -1.12 -3.49 -8.95
C GLY A 146 -1.51 -4.75 -8.18
N PHE A 147 -2.53 -4.68 -7.33
CA PHE A 147 -3.08 -5.85 -6.65
C PHE A 147 -3.77 -6.81 -7.62
N ALA A 148 -4.41 -6.29 -8.67
CA ALA A 148 -5.08 -7.10 -9.67
C ALA A 148 -4.09 -7.92 -10.52
N THR A 149 -2.93 -7.35 -10.87
CA THR A 149 -1.87 -8.09 -11.59
C THR A 149 -1.36 -9.25 -10.74
N LEU A 150 -1.06 -9.01 -9.47
CA LEU A 150 -0.59 -10.04 -8.54
C LEU A 150 -1.57 -11.22 -8.41
N ILE A 151 -2.87 -10.94 -8.24
CA ILE A 151 -3.89 -11.99 -8.12
C ILE A 151 -4.03 -12.78 -9.43
N SER A 152 -3.94 -12.10 -10.55
CA SER A 152 -4.00 -12.73 -11.89
C SER A 152 -2.86 -13.74 -12.08
N ASP A 153 -1.64 -13.35 -11.69
CA ASP A 153 -0.44 -14.17 -11.84
C ASP A 153 -0.47 -15.41 -10.94
N LEU A 154 -1.08 -15.30 -9.77
CA LEU A 154 -1.22 -16.43 -8.85
C LEU A 154 -2.23 -17.49 -9.33
N GLY A 155 -3.03 -17.22 -10.35
CA GLY A 155 -4.02 -18.17 -10.90
C GLY A 155 -5.16 -18.55 -9.94
N VAL A 156 -5.21 -17.93 -8.78
CA VAL A 156 -6.16 -18.24 -7.68
C VAL A 156 -7.60 -17.88 -8.04
N VAL A 157 -7.78 -17.03 -9.05
CA VAL A 157 -9.09 -16.47 -9.44
C VAL A 157 -9.95 -17.47 -10.23
N ARG A 158 -9.38 -18.60 -10.71
CA ARG A 158 -10.08 -19.48 -11.66
C ARG A 158 -11.28 -20.23 -11.07
N GLU A 159 -11.24 -20.63 -9.81
CA GLU A 159 -12.26 -21.51 -9.24
C GLU A 159 -13.35 -20.78 -8.42
N ALA A 160 -13.03 -19.65 -7.78
CA ALA A 160 -13.98 -18.82 -7.03
C ALA A 160 -13.55 -17.34 -7.09
N PRO A 161 -13.63 -16.69 -8.26
CA PRO A 161 -13.04 -15.38 -8.47
C PRO A 161 -13.56 -14.31 -7.49
N GLY A 162 -14.85 -14.26 -7.24
CA GLY A 162 -15.44 -13.27 -6.34
C GLY A 162 -15.01 -13.43 -4.88
N LEU A 163 -14.95 -14.67 -4.38
CA LEU A 163 -14.58 -14.94 -2.99
C LEU A 163 -13.08 -14.70 -2.75
N SER A 164 -12.25 -15.08 -3.70
CA SER A 164 -10.79 -14.86 -3.66
C SER A 164 -10.46 -13.37 -3.68
N LEU A 165 -11.13 -12.63 -4.56
CA LEU A 165 -10.98 -11.18 -4.66
C LEU A 165 -11.39 -10.48 -3.35
N LEU A 166 -12.55 -10.87 -2.80
CA LEU A 166 -13.05 -10.32 -1.55
C LEU A 166 -12.11 -10.64 -0.37
N ALA A 167 -11.58 -11.86 -0.29
CA ALA A 167 -10.64 -12.25 0.75
C ALA A 167 -9.35 -11.41 0.69
N PHE A 168 -8.80 -11.24 -0.51
CA PHE A 168 -7.60 -10.45 -0.73
C PHE A 168 -7.81 -8.97 -0.40
N ASP A 169 -8.91 -8.38 -0.87
CA ASP A 169 -9.24 -6.97 -0.61
C ASP A 169 -9.47 -6.70 0.89
N LEU A 170 -10.14 -7.63 1.59
CA LEU A 170 -10.27 -7.58 3.05
C LEU A 170 -8.90 -7.66 3.73
N GLY A 171 -7.99 -8.51 3.26
CA GLY A 171 -6.63 -8.61 3.77
C GLY A 171 -5.87 -7.29 3.64
N ILE A 172 -5.95 -6.65 2.47
CA ILE A 172 -5.39 -5.31 2.23
C ILE A 172 -5.99 -4.30 3.20
N ALA A 173 -7.32 -4.23 3.30
CA ALA A 173 -8.00 -3.28 4.17
C ALA A 173 -7.60 -3.45 5.64
N ILE A 174 -7.50 -4.69 6.12
CA ILE A 174 -7.00 -5.00 7.47
C ILE A 174 -5.55 -4.52 7.63
N GLY A 175 -4.67 -4.74 6.66
CA GLY A 175 -3.29 -4.29 6.68
C GLY A 175 -3.16 -2.77 6.76
N VAL A 176 -3.94 -2.04 5.95
CA VAL A 176 -4.01 -0.57 5.97
C VAL A 176 -4.47 -0.06 7.35
N LEU A 177 -5.56 -0.64 7.88
CA LEU A 177 -6.10 -0.27 9.18
C LEU A 177 -5.14 -0.59 10.32
N LEU A 178 -4.49 -1.75 10.27
CA LEU A 178 -3.49 -2.15 11.27
C LEU A 178 -2.33 -1.16 11.31
N LEU A 179 -1.75 -0.85 10.14
CA LEU A 179 -0.65 0.10 10.05
C LEU A 179 -1.06 1.50 10.53
N ALA A 180 -2.24 1.97 10.13
CA ALA A 180 -2.77 3.26 10.55
C ALA A 180 -3.03 3.32 12.06
N THR A 181 -3.65 2.28 12.65
CA THR A 181 -3.98 2.24 14.08
C THR A 181 -2.76 2.11 14.96
N VAL A 182 -1.70 1.44 14.51
CA VAL A 182 -0.44 1.30 15.26
C VAL A 182 0.41 2.57 15.13
N LEU A 183 0.61 3.08 13.91
CA LEU A 183 1.52 4.22 13.69
C LEU A 183 0.92 5.56 14.12
N PHE A 184 -0.37 5.80 13.89
CA PHE A 184 -0.95 7.10 14.17
C PHE A 184 -0.84 7.54 15.65
N PRO A 185 -1.12 6.70 16.66
CA PRO A 185 -0.91 7.09 18.06
C PRO A 185 0.56 7.41 18.38
N VAL A 186 1.50 6.63 17.87
CA VAL A 186 2.94 6.85 18.05
C VAL A 186 3.34 8.20 17.46
N LEU A 187 2.95 8.48 16.23
CA LEU A 187 3.21 9.76 15.56
C LEU A 187 2.55 10.93 16.31
N PHE A 188 1.33 10.70 16.82
CA PHE A 188 0.64 11.72 17.62
C PHE A 188 1.36 12.06 18.92
N LEU A 189 2.01 11.10 19.57
CA LEU A 189 2.87 11.36 20.74
C LEU A 189 4.10 12.16 20.33
N MET A 190 4.72 11.84 19.20
CA MET A 190 5.93 12.50 18.70
C MET A 190 5.69 13.89 18.09
N ARG A 191 4.45 14.25 17.76
CA ARG A 191 4.11 15.46 16.98
C ARG A 191 4.64 16.78 17.51
N LYS A 192 4.85 16.89 18.83
CA LYS A 192 5.38 18.10 19.50
C LYS A 192 6.91 18.18 19.48
N MET A 193 7.59 17.06 19.20
CA MET A 193 9.06 17.01 19.21
C MET A 193 9.62 17.80 18.01
N GLY A 194 10.61 18.66 18.30
CA GLY A 194 11.32 19.41 17.25
C GLY A 194 12.04 18.49 16.26
N PHE A 195 12.64 17.40 16.77
CA PHE A 195 13.29 16.36 15.98
C PHE A 195 12.33 15.76 14.94
N TYR A 196 11.09 15.43 15.33
CA TYR A 196 10.09 14.86 14.41
C TYR A 196 9.80 15.80 13.25
N ARG A 197 9.51 17.07 13.52
CA ARG A 197 9.07 18.05 12.53
C ARG A 197 10.20 18.58 11.65
N LYS A 198 11.40 18.78 12.24
CA LYS A 198 12.53 19.44 11.56
C LYS A 198 13.51 18.47 10.90
N LEU A 199 13.57 17.23 11.38
CA LEU A 199 14.53 16.24 10.87
C LEU A 199 13.84 14.99 10.35
N LEU A 200 13.09 14.25 11.19
CA LEU A 200 12.52 12.96 10.79
C LEU A 200 11.56 13.07 9.60
N LEU A 201 10.61 13.99 9.65
CA LEU A 201 9.62 14.19 8.60
C LEU A 201 10.24 14.56 7.24
N PRO A 202 11.09 15.60 7.13
CA PRO A 202 11.69 15.95 5.83
C PRO A 202 12.72 14.91 5.37
N ALA A 203 13.48 14.28 6.26
CA ALA A 203 14.43 13.23 5.89
C ALA A 203 13.69 11.99 5.34
N ALA A 204 12.64 11.53 6.02
CA ALA A 204 11.82 10.43 5.54
C ALA A 204 11.18 10.75 4.18
N ALA A 205 10.63 11.96 4.02
CA ALA A 205 10.06 12.39 2.76
C ALA A 205 11.11 12.43 1.63
N LEU A 206 12.32 12.92 1.90
CA LEU A 206 13.40 12.94 0.92
C LEU A 206 13.81 11.53 0.51
N VAL A 207 13.99 10.61 1.47
CA VAL A 207 14.33 9.22 1.18
C VAL A 207 13.24 8.57 0.33
N MET A 208 11.96 8.75 0.68
CA MET A 208 10.84 8.21 -0.09
C MET A 208 10.77 8.81 -1.50
N ALA A 209 11.04 10.10 -1.68
CA ALA A 209 11.05 10.74 -2.98
C ALA A 209 12.19 10.20 -3.86
N VAL A 210 13.39 10.05 -3.31
CA VAL A 210 14.55 9.48 -4.04
C VAL A 210 14.27 8.02 -4.43
N MET A 211 13.78 7.20 -3.49
CA MET A 211 13.44 5.79 -3.76
C MET A 211 12.36 5.68 -4.85
N SER A 212 11.36 6.53 -4.80
CA SER A 212 10.32 6.59 -5.82
C SER A 212 10.89 6.92 -7.21
N CYS A 213 11.79 7.89 -7.31
CA CYS A 213 12.46 8.23 -8.58
C CYS A 213 13.28 7.04 -9.11
N VAL A 214 14.03 6.35 -8.25
CA VAL A 214 14.78 5.15 -8.61
C VAL A 214 13.84 4.07 -9.16
N TRP A 215 12.74 3.77 -8.44
CA TRP A 215 11.76 2.77 -8.88
C TRP A 215 11.05 3.14 -10.18
N MET A 216 10.73 4.43 -10.36
CA MET A 216 10.15 4.88 -11.64
C MET A 216 11.09 4.61 -12.81
N VAL A 217 12.37 4.90 -12.66
CA VAL A 217 13.38 4.66 -13.71
C VAL A 217 13.58 3.16 -13.94
N GLU A 218 13.74 2.36 -12.87
CA GLU A 218 13.87 0.90 -12.98
C GLU A 218 12.70 0.29 -13.75
N ARG A 219 11.47 0.62 -13.36
CA ARG A 219 10.26 0.05 -13.95
C ARG A 219 10.01 0.57 -15.36
N ALA A 220 10.27 1.86 -15.61
CA ALA A 220 10.11 2.45 -16.95
C ALA A 220 11.08 1.86 -17.96
N LEU A 221 12.33 1.59 -17.56
CA LEU A 221 13.39 1.08 -18.44
C LEU A 221 13.52 -0.45 -18.41
N GLY A 222 12.83 -1.13 -17.49
CA GLY A 222 12.96 -2.58 -17.28
C GLY A 222 14.35 -2.98 -16.75
N LEU A 223 14.96 -2.11 -15.92
CA LEU A 223 16.28 -2.32 -15.34
C LEU A 223 16.12 -2.93 -13.95
N ASP A 224 16.96 -3.92 -13.64
CA ASP A 224 17.08 -4.49 -12.29
C ASP A 224 18.29 -3.89 -11.58
N PHE A 225 18.11 -2.81 -10.82
CA PHE A 225 19.20 -2.27 -10.02
C PHE A 225 19.50 -3.14 -8.79
N LEU A 226 20.78 -3.19 -8.40
CA LEU A 226 21.27 -3.95 -7.25
C LEU A 226 20.57 -3.61 -5.93
N LEU A 227 20.06 -2.39 -5.78
CA LEU A 227 19.33 -1.93 -4.59
C LEU A 227 18.00 -2.66 -4.40
N THR A 228 17.23 -2.82 -5.47
CA THR A 228 15.94 -3.52 -5.44
C THR A 228 16.14 -5.03 -5.22
N LYS A 229 17.17 -5.65 -5.83
CA LYS A 229 17.53 -7.04 -5.57
C LYS A 229 17.96 -7.27 -4.11
N ARG A 230 18.76 -6.36 -3.54
CA ARG A 230 19.17 -6.46 -2.12
C ARG A 230 18.00 -6.26 -1.17
N ALA A 231 17.13 -5.30 -1.41
CA ALA A 231 15.94 -5.08 -0.60
C ALA A 231 15.01 -6.31 -0.62
N ARG A 232 14.75 -6.90 -1.78
CA ARG A 232 14.00 -8.16 -1.91
C ARG A 232 14.70 -9.35 -1.21
N SER A 233 16.03 -9.44 -1.31
CA SER A 233 16.82 -10.50 -0.65
C SER A 233 16.84 -10.38 0.88
N ILE A 234 16.84 -9.18 1.42
CA ILE A 234 16.79 -8.94 2.87
C ILE A 234 15.39 -9.29 3.40
N LEU A 235 14.34 -8.89 2.69
CA LEU A 235 12.95 -9.18 3.07
C LEU A 235 12.60 -10.67 2.93
N GLY A 236 13.06 -11.34 1.89
CA GLY A 236 12.87 -12.79 1.74
C GLY A 236 13.59 -13.63 2.79
N LYS A 237 14.51 -13.04 3.58
CA LYS A 237 15.14 -13.68 4.74
C LYS A 237 14.40 -13.39 6.06
N VAL A 238 13.58 -12.36 6.11
CA VAL A 238 12.85 -11.93 7.32
C VAL A 238 11.43 -12.52 7.35
N VAL A 239 10.90 -12.88 6.19
CA VAL A 239 9.60 -13.56 6.07
C VAL A 239 9.86 -15.01 5.65
N PRO A 240 9.75 -16.00 6.58
CA PRO A 240 9.92 -17.40 6.27
C PRO A 240 8.81 -17.97 5.39
#